data_12ab5bb1d84c6a82d4811b81f09b18a4
#
_entry.id   12ab5bb1d84c6a82d4811b81f09b18a4
#
_cell.length_a   1.000
_cell.length_b   1.000
_cell.length_c   1.000
_cell.angle_alpha   90.00
_cell.angle_beta   90.00
_cell.angle_gamma   90.00
#
_symmetry.space_group_name_H-M   'P 1'
#
loop_
_entity.id
_entity.type
_entity.pdbx_description
1 polymer ?
#
loop_
_entity_poly.entity_id
_entity_poly.type
_entity_poly.pdbx_seq_one_letter_code
_entity_poly.pdbx_strand_id
1 'polypeptide(L)'
;GEMELEEKKNDWYTLLNMQQGVLIPNDWETELTAIPFDGFFETAGGYMPWFSQFKGRNGYIAICTTPWNAGYQAEHPENGPYTHVGVRFEPSLGRMDYKRVVRYTLIEDGDYNDACKIYRDYVREQGNLCTLNEKAARVASVDDLIGCSFIHKGIKTFVQPESDFFDPENPDKNNNLTPFAVRTKEMKELHELGAGKLY
;
A
#
# COMPACT_ATOMS: atom_id res chain seq x y z
N GLY A 1 -11.08 10.47 36.55
CA GLY A 1 -9.71 10.82 36.28
C GLY A 1 -9.48 10.76 34.80
N GLU A 2 -9.42 11.89 34.19
CA GLU A 2 -8.90 12.02 32.81
C GLU A 2 -7.44 11.57 32.86
N MET A 3 -7.12 10.47 32.21
CA MET A 3 -5.73 10.16 31.92
C MET A 3 -5.29 11.14 30.83
N GLU A 4 -4.47 12.09 31.22
CA GLU A 4 -3.74 12.93 30.29
C GLU A 4 -2.82 12.03 29.47
N LEU A 5 -3.27 11.66 28.28
CA LEU A 5 -2.44 11.02 27.25
C LEU A 5 -1.66 12.11 26.51
N GLU A 6 -0.92 12.92 27.25
CA GLU A 6 -0.03 13.96 26.72
C GLU A 6 1.38 13.44 26.46
N GLU A 7 1.57 12.21 26.04
CA GLU A 7 2.91 11.74 25.68
C GLU A 7 3.01 11.54 24.16
N LYS A 8 3.78 12.44 23.55
CA LYS A 8 4.40 12.35 22.22
C LYS A 8 3.65 11.47 21.20
N LYS A 9 2.62 12.03 20.61
CA LYS A 9 1.86 11.42 19.51
C LYS A 9 2.71 11.11 18.25
N ASN A 10 3.94 11.58 18.19
CA ASN A 10 4.80 11.57 17.00
C ASN A 10 5.47 10.22 16.73
N ASP A 11 5.42 9.27 17.66
CA ASP A 11 5.97 7.92 17.50
C ASP A 11 4.90 6.84 17.29
N TRP A 12 3.63 7.25 17.14
CA TRP A 12 2.53 6.36 16.82
C TRP A 12 2.24 6.40 15.33
N TYR A 13 2.04 5.26 14.73
CA TYR A 13 1.70 5.19 13.31
C TYR A 13 0.90 3.93 12.96
N THR A 14 0.19 4.02 11.85
CA THR A 14 -0.49 2.90 11.21
C THR A 14 0.20 2.59 9.89
N LEU A 15 0.46 1.32 9.64
CA LEU A 15 1.01 0.82 8.39
C LEU A 15 -0.05 0.03 7.63
N LEU A 16 -0.36 0.49 6.43
CA LEU A 16 -1.24 -0.19 5.48
C LEU A 16 -0.43 -0.69 4.29
N ASN A 17 -0.74 -1.87 3.81
CA ASN A 17 -0.06 -2.46 2.66
C ASN A 17 -0.62 -1.99 1.31
N MET A 18 -1.27 -0.85 1.26
CA MET A 18 -1.78 -0.26 0.03
C MET A 18 -0.63 0.11 -0.90
N GLN A 19 -0.72 -0.30 -2.16
CA GLN A 19 0.33 -0.12 -3.17
C GLN A 19 1.69 -0.66 -2.69
N GLN A 20 2.67 0.20 -2.43
CA GLN A 20 4.01 -0.15 -1.92
C GLN A 20 4.14 -0.02 -0.41
N GLY A 21 3.03 0.25 0.27
CA GLY A 21 2.95 0.52 1.69
C GLY A 21 2.74 1.99 1.99
N VAL A 22 1.81 2.27 2.88
CA VAL A 22 1.50 3.62 3.37
C VAL A 22 1.68 3.64 4.88
N LEU A 23 2.47 4.58 5.37
CA LEU A 23 2.63 4.84 6.78
C LEU A 23 1.87 6.13 7.11
N ILE A 24 0.91 6.04 8.03
CA ILE A 24 0.09 7.15 8.49
C ILE A 24 0.55 7.51 9.90
N PRO A 25 1.25 8.64 10.10
CA PRO A 25 1.57 9.14 11.43
C PRO A 25 0.30 9.44 12.21
N ASN A 26 0.36 9.28 13.52
CA ASN A 26 -0.81 9.51 14.37
C ASN A 26 -1.19 10.98 14.50
N ASP A 27 -0.23 11.87 14.29
CA ASP A 27 -0.40 13.33 14.29
C ASP A 27 -0.69 13.89 12.89
N TRP A 28 -1.12 13.04 11.96
CA TRP A 28 -1.56 13.49 10.64
C TRP A 28 -2.74 14.45 10.76
N GLU A 29 -2.61 15.66 10.24
CA GLU A 29 -3.59 16.72 10.41
C GLU A 29 -4.80 16.58 9.48
N THR A 30 -4.61 15.97 8.32
CA THR A 30 -5.64 15.86 7.30
C THR A 30 -6.58 14.70 7.58
N GLU A 31 -7.87 14.98 7.49
CA GLU A 31 -8.89 13.95 7.56
C GLU A 31 -8.77 12.94 6.41
N LEU A 32 -8.84 11.65 6.73
CA LEU A 32 -8.90 10.55 5.76
C LEU A 32 -10.28 9.88 5.73
N THR A 33 -11.33 10.62 6.11
CA THR A 33 -12.70 10.10 6.23
C THR A 33 -13.60 10.48 5.07
N ALA A 34 -13.24 11.47 4.26
CA ALA A 34 -14.04 11.92 3.13
C ALA A 34 -14.22 10.83 2.05
N ILE A 35 -13.29 9.91 1.98
CA ILE A 35 -13.40 8.65 1.28
C ILE A 35 -12.91 7.62 2.28
N PRO A 36 -13.75 6.66 2.75
CA PRO A 36 -13.23 5.60 3.59
C PRO A 36 -12.05 4.98 2.85
N PHE A 37 -10.89 5.12 3.46
CA PHE A 37 -9.64 4.60 2.93
C PHE A 37 -9.70 3.09 3.07
N ASP A 38 -10.33 2.47 2.09
CA ASP A 38 -10.61 1.05 2.10
C ASP A 38 -10.03 0.36 0.87
N GLY A 39 -9.80 -0.92 1.00
CA GLY A 39 -9.33 -1.74 -0.09
C GLY A 39 -9.63 -3.21 0.18
N PHE A 40 -9.81 -3.95 -0.91
CA PHE A 40 -9.84 -5.40 -0.83
C PHE A 40 -8.44 -5.96 -0.76
N PHE A 41 -8.25 -6.98 0.07
CA PHE A 41 -7.01 -7.73 0.09
C PHE A 41 -6.79 -8.49 -1.22
N GLU A 42 -5.53 -8.73 -1.55
CA GLU A 42 -5.10 -9.41 -2.78
C GLU A 42 -5.50 -8.68 -4.08
N THR A 43 -5.79 -7.38 -3.97
CA THR A 43 -6.10 -6.49 -5.10
C THR A 43 -5.16 -5.29 -5.11
N ALA A 44 -5.35 -4.38 -6.08
CA ALA A 44 -4.60 -3.13 -6.15
C ALA A 44 -4.79 -2.19 -4.92
N GLY A 45 -5.86 -2.39 -4.15
CA GLY A 45 -6.11 -1.67 -2.90
C GLY A 45 -5.35 -2.22 -1.68
N GLY A 46 -4.85 -3.46 -1.77
CA GLY A 46 -4.12 -4.10 -0.67
C GLY A 46 -3.56 -5.43 -1.13
N TYR A 47 -2.35 -5.43 -1.71
CA TYR A 47 -1.73 -6.62 -2.30
C TYR A 47 -1.52 -7.77 -1.30
N MET A 48 -1.37 -7.43 -0.03
CA MET A 48 -1.09 -8.39 1.05
C MET A 48 -2.14 -8.23 2.16
N PRO A 49 -2.70 -9.32 2.71
CA PRO A 49 -3.82 -9.25 3.65
C PRO A 49 -3.39 -8.95 5.08
N TRP A 50 -2.74 -7.82 5.31
CA TRP A 50 -2.31 -7.42 6.66
C TRP A 50 -2.24 -5.91 6.82
N PHE A 51 -2.27 -5.46 8.06
CA PHE A 51 -1.92 -4.11 8.50
C PHE A 51 -1.27 -4.17 9.88
N SER A 52 -0.64 -3.08 10.29
CA SER A 52 -0.06 -2.97 11.63
C SER A 52 -0.22 -1.59 12.21
N GLN A 53 -0.19 -1.51 13.55
CA GLN A 53 -0.17 -0.26 14.29
C GLN A 53 0.90 -0.31 15.36
N PHE A 54 1.56 0.82 15.56
CA PHE A 54 2.63 0.98 16.54
C PHE A 54 2.40 2.20 17.41
N LYS A 55 2.77 2.05 18.68
CA LYS A 55 2.94 3.09 19.68
C LYS A 55 4.39 3.01 20.16
N GLY A 56 5.23 3.90 19.70
CA GLY A 56 6.67 3.81 19.90
C GLY A 56 7.22 2.51 19.33
N ARG A 57 7.89 1.73 20.14
CA ARG A 57 8.47 0.45 19.76
C ARG A 57 7.56 -0.76 20.00
N ASN A 58 6.35 -0.54 20.48
CA ASN A 58 5.38 -1.61 20.73
C ASN A 58 4.23 -1.52 19.75
N GLY A 59 3.78 -2.64 19.25
CA GLY A 59 2.72 -2.67 18.27
C GLY A 59 2.13 -4.05 18.05
N TYR A 60 1.42 -4.17 16.95
CA TYR A 60 0.91 -5.45 16.49
C TYR A 60 0.82 -5.50 14.96
N ILE A 61 0.81 -6.70 14.44
CA ILE A 61 0.39 -6.97 13.06
C ILE A 61 -0.89 -7.81 13.09
N ALA A 62 -1.83 -7.44 12.24
CA ALA A 62 -3.06 -8.18 11.98
C ALA A 62 -3.00 -8.79 10.59
N ILE A 63 -2.98 -10.11 10.48
CA ILE A 63 -2.95 -10.84 9.22
C ILE A 63 -4.32 -11.51 9.01
N CYS A 64 -5.03 -11.12 7.95
CA CYS A 64 -6.23 -11.83 7.53
C CYS A 64 -5.85 -13.12 6.81
N THR A 65 -5.99 -14.26 7.49
CA THR A 65 -5.57 -15.56 6.94
C THR A 65 -6.61 -16.17 6.00
N THR A 66 -7.77 -15.54 5.86
CA THR A 66 -8.87 -15.95 4.97
C THR A 66 -9.37 -14.75 4.16
N PRO A 67 -8.54 -14.24 3.21
CA PRO A 67 -8.75 -12.92 2.61
C PRO A 67 -9.75 -12.88 1.44
N TRP A 68 -10.32 -13.99 1.03
CA TRP A 68 -11.04 -14.18 -0.24
C TRP A 68 -12.16 -13.16 -0.54
N ASN A 69 -12.85 -12.65 0.48
CA ASN A 69 -13.78 -11.53 0.37
C ASN A 69 -13.59 -10.54 1.52
N ALA A 70 -12.35 -10.36 1.92
CA ALA A 70 -11.96 -9.45 2.99
C ALA A 70 -11.20 -8.25 2.44
N GLY A 71 -11.21 -7.20 3.21
CA GLY A 71 -10.45 -5.99 2.98
C GLY A 71 -10.16 -5.30 4.31
N TYR A 72 -9.63 -4.12 4.23
CA TYR A 72 -9.47 -3.23 5.37
C TYR A 72 -10.28 -1.96 5.16
N GLN A 73 -10.63 -1.32 6.25
CA GLN A 73 -11.16 0.02 6.31
C GLN A 73 -10.33 0.81 7.31
N ALA A 74 -9.82 1.96 6.89
CA ALA A 74 -9.06 2.85 7.73
C ALA A 74 -9.69 4.25 7.71
N GLU A 75 -9.76 4.87 8.87
CA GLU A 75 -10.27 6.22 9.07
C GLU A 75 -9.28 6.99 9.95
N HIS A 76 -8.95 8.21 9.54
CA HIS A 76 -8.16 9.12 10.34
C HIS A 76 -8.93 10.43 10.47
N PRO A 77 -9.53 10.72 11.63
CA PRO A 77 -10.29 11.94 11.84
C PRO A 77 -9.39 13.17 11.84
N GLU A 78 -9.91 14.30 11.40
CA GLU A 78 -9.22 15.60 11.43
C GLU A 78 -8.76 15.91 12.87
N ASN A 79 -7.47 16.18 13.04
CA ASN A 79 -6.83 16.38 14.33
C ASN A 79 -7.11 15.27 15.35
N GLY A 80 -7.47 14.09 14.85
CA GLY A 80 -7.79 12.95 15.68
C GLY A 80 -6.56 12.35 16.37
N PRO A 81 -6.78 11.66 17.51
CA PRO A 81 -5.65 11.14 18.25
C PRO A 81 -5.01 9.91 17.63
N TYR A 82 -5.67 9.21 16.70
CA TYR A 82 -5.13 8.00 16.05
C TYR A 82 -5.97 7.55 14.85
N THR A 83 -5.34 6.74 14.01
CA THR A 83 -6.01 6.07 12.88
C THR A 83 -6.77 4.84 13.37
N HIS A 84 -8.04 4.76 13.02
CA HIS A 84 -8.85 3.55 13.21
C HIS A 84 -8.66 2.64 12.00
N VAL A 85 -8.31 1.39 12.21
CA VAL A 85 -8.19 0.41 11.15
C VAL A 85 -8.79 -0.93 11.58
N GLY A 86 -9.50 -1.57 10.67
CA GLY A 86 -10.13 -2.87 10.90
C GLY A 86 -10.24 -3.71 9.65
N VAL A 87 -10.39 -5.02 9.83
CA VAL A 87 -10.73 -5.93 8.74
C VAL A 87 -12.21 -5.85 8.44
N ARG A 88 -12.56 -5.69 7.19
CA ARG A 88 -13.92 -5.73 6.66
C ARG A 88 -14.11 -7.02 5.85
N PHE A 89 -15.19 -7.72 6.11
CA PHE A 89 -15.60 -8.86 5.30
C PHE A 89 -16.88 -8.53 4.54
N GLU A 90 -16.85 -8.68 3.23
CA GLU A 90 -18.05 -8.50 2.42
C GLU A 90 -19.05 -9.63 2.66
N PRO A 91 -20.36 -9.33 2.59
CA PRO A 91 -21.39 -10.35 2.74
C PRO A 91 -21.36 -11.32 1.56
N SER A 92 -21.40 -12.61 1.86
CA SER A 92 -21.49 -13.68 0.87
C SER A 92 -22.95 -14.13 0.73
N LEU A 93 -23.76 -13.43 -0.06
CA LEU A 93 -25.16 -13.79 -0.35
C LEU A 93 -26.00 -14.15 0.91
N GLY A 94 -25.79 -13.39 2.00
CA GLY A 94 -26.51 -13.52 3.24
C GLY A 94 -26.09 -14.67 4.15
N ARG A 95 -25.00 -15.37 3.86
CA ARG A 95 -24.46 -16.46 4.69
C ARG A 95 -22.94 -16.40 4.80
N MET A 96 -22.39 -17.08 5.80
CA MET A 96 -20.94 -17.28 5.95
C MET A 96 -20.57 -18.67 5.40
N ASP A 97 -19.92 -18.68 4.24
CA ASP A 97 -19.54 -19.93 3.56
C ASP A 97 -18.23 -20.52 4.09
N TYR A 98 -17.45 -19.77 4.87
CA TYR A 98 -16.19 -20.21 5.44
C TYR A 98 -15.87 -19.51 6.76
N LYS A 99 -14.96 -20.10 7.54
CA LYS A 99 -14.47 -19.49 8.78
C LYS A 99 -13.61 -18.28 8.48
N ARG A 100 -14.01 -17.10 8.99
CA ARG A 100 -13.27 -15.84 8.87
C ARG A 100 -12.25 -15.73 9.99
N VAL A 101 -10.98 -15.57 9.65
CA VAL A 101 -9.88 -15.61 10.62
C VAL A 101 -8.93 -14.44 10.41
N VAL A 102 -8.67 -13.72 11.50
CA VAL A 102 -7.61 -12.70 11.59
C VAL A 102 -6.66 -13.13 12.71
N ARG A 103 -5.37 -13.21 12.38
CA ARG A 103 -4.29 -13.53 13.31
C ARG A 103 -3.63 -12.23 13.77
N TYR A 104 -3.63 -11.98 15.07
CA TYR A 104 -2.89 -10.88 15.67
C TYR A 104 -1.58 -11.39 16.27
N THR A 105 -0.48 -10.70 16.01
CA THR A 105 0.82 -10.95 16.64
C THR A 105 1.29 -9.66 17.27
N LEU A 106 1.56 -9.69 18.57
CA LEU A 106 2.13 -8.55 19.30
C LEU A 106 3.61 -8.41 18.99
N ILE A 107 4.08 -7.19 18.94
CA ILE A 107 5.47 -6.82 18.68
C ILE A 107 5.93 -5.96 19.86
N GLU A 108 6.95 -6.45 20.56
CA GLU A 108 7.62 -5.74 21.65
C GLU A 108 9.00 -5.29 21.18
N ASP A 109 9.37 -4.06 21.50
CA ASP A 109 10.67 -3.45 21.14
C ASP A 109 11.04 -3.59 19.65
N GLY A 110 10.06 -3.40 18.76
CA GLY A 110 10.21 -3.55 17.30
C GLY A 110 9.75 -2.33 16.53
N ASP A 111 9.63 -2.51 15.21
CA ASP A 111 9.15 -1.51 14.27
C ASP A 111 8.41 -2.15 13.07
N TYR A 112 8.10 -1.34 12.06
CA TYR A 112 7.44 -1.83 10.84
C TYR A 112 8.25 -2.89 10.08
N ASN A 113 9.57 -2.92 10.20
CA ASN A 113 10.39 -3.97 9.57
C ASN A 113 10.11 -5.33 10.23
N ASP A 114 9.88 -5.35 11.55
CA ASP A 114 9.55 -6.57 12.27
C ASP A 114 8.15 -7.07 11.88
N ALA A 115 7.18 -6.17 11.70
CA ALA A 115 5.88 -6.52 11.13
C ALA A 115 6.05 -7.16 9.73
N CYS A 116 6.86 -6.58 8.85
CA CYS A 116 7.14 -7.12 7.53
C CYS A 116 7.83 -8.51 7.59
N LYS A 117 8.75 -8.71 8.55
CA LYS A 117 9.40 -10.02 8.76
C LYS A 117 8.39 -11.07 9.23
N ILE A 118 7.52 -10.72 10.17
CA ILE A 118 6.45 -11.62 10.65
C ILE A 118 5.54 -12.03 9.49
N TYR A 119 5.13 -11.10 8.63
CA TYR A 119 4.33 -11.41 7.47
C TYR A 119 5.08 -12.31 6.47
N ARG A 120 6.36 -12.00 6.19
CA ARG A 120 7.21 -12.83 5.33
C ARG A 120 7.33 -14.25 5.85
N ASP A 121 7.49 -14.42 7.16
CA ASP A 121 7.59 -15.75 7.77
C ASP A 121 6.25 -16.49 7.70
N TYR A 122 5.12 -15.80 7.89
CA TYR A 122 3.80 -16.34 7.63
C TYR A 122 3.66 -16.86 6.18
N VAL A 123 4.04 -16.05 5.19
CA VAL A 123 3.98 -16.45 3.77
C VAL A 123 4.88 -17.65 3.48
N ARG A 124 6.03 -17.73 4.16
CA ARG A 124 6.94 -18.90 4.08
C ARG A 124 6.29 -20.14 4.69
N GLU A 125 5.66 -20.03 5.85
CA GLU A 125 4.91 -21.13 6.49
C GLU A 125 3.79 -21.67 5.60
N GLN A 126 3.16 -20.79 4.80
CA GLN A 126 2.15 -21.18 3.83
C GLN A 126 2.72 -21.78 2.52
N GLY A 127 4.05 -21.83 2.36
CA GLY A 127 4.70 -22.31 1.14
C GLY A 127 4.58 -21.36 -0.06
N ASN A 128 4.15 -20.12 0.16
CA ASN A 128 3.88 -19.13 -0.90
C ASN A 128 5.03 -18.13 -1.12
N LEU A 129 6.06 -18.15 -0.27
CA LEU A 129 7.21 -17.28 -0.43
C LEU A 129 8.05 -17.75 -1.62
N CYS A 130 8.20 -16.87 -2.61
CA CYS A 130 9.07 -17.10 -3.76
C CYS A 130 9.81 -15.82 -4.11
N THR A 131 11.12 -15.85 -4.03
CA THR A 131 11.99 -14.70 -4.35
C THR A 131 12.13 -14.51 -5.86
N LEU A 132 12.55 -13.31 -6.29
CA LEU A 132 12.84 -13.06 -7.71
C LEU A 132 13.97 -13.99 -8.21
N ASN A 133 15.00 -14.27 -7.41
CA ASN A 133 16.07 -15.19 -7.78
C ASN A 133 15.54 -16.62 -8.02
N GLU A 134 14.64 -17.10 -7.17
CA GLU A 134 14.01 -18.41 -7.36
C GLU A 134 13.11 -18.44 -8.59
N LYS A 135 12.43 -17.32 -8.90
CA LYS A 135 11.64 -17.19 -10.14
C LYS A 135 12.55 -17.13 -11.37
N ALA A 136 13.64 -16.37 -11.32
CA ALA A 136 14.62 -16.25 -12.41
C ALA A 136 15.27 -17.61 -12.74
N ALA A 137 15.51 -18.45 -11.74
CA ALA A 137 16.01 -19.82 -11.96
C ALA A 137 15.06 -20.70 -12.79
N ARG A 138 13.77 -20.37 -12.81
CA ARG A 138 12.74 -21.11 -13.58
C ARG A 138 12.37 -20.42 -14.89
N VAL A 139 12.44 -19.09 -14.93
CA VAL A 139 12.02 -18.26 -16.06
C VAL A 139 13.09 -17.21 -16.29
N ALA A 140 13.94 -17.43 -17.30
CA ALA A 140 15.12 -16.60 -17.55
C ALA A 140 14.81 -15.09 -17.70
N SER A 141 13.67 -14.74 -18.31
CA SER A 141 13.26 -13.33 -18.47
C SER A 141 13.00 -12.59 -17.13
N VAL A 142 12.82 -13.31 -16.04
CA VAL A 142 12.70 -12.68 -14.70
C VAL A 142 14.03 -12.09 -14.23
N ASP A 143 15.17 -12.62 -14.72
CA ASP A 143 16.50 -12.06 -14.42
C ASP A 143 16.64 -10.63 -14.96
N ASP A 144 15.95 -10.30 -16.03
CA ASP A 144 15.94 -8.95 -16.60
C ASP A 144 15.29 -7.91 -15.65
N LEU A 145 14.41 -8.35 -14.75
CA LEU A 145 13.77 -7.50 -13.75
C LEU A 145 14.68 -7.19 -12.56
N ILE A 146 15.71 -8.02 -12.31
CA ILE A 146 16.62 -7.83 -11.17
C ILE A 146 17.51 -6.61 -11.44
N GLY A 147 17.42 -5.60 -10.57
CA GLY A 147 18.11 -4.33 -10.72
C GLY A 147 17.53 -3.42 -11.80
N CYS A 148 16.36 -3.75 -12.35
CA CYS A 148 15.68 -2.91 -13.33
C CYS A 148 15.01 -1.71 -12.65
N SER A 149 15.12 -0.53 -13.26
CA SER A 149 14.33 0.64 -12.87
C SER A 149 12.99 0.63 -13.56
N PHE A 150 11.92 0.65 -12.77
CA PHE A 150 10.55 0.71 -13.31
C PHE A 150 10.14 2.16 -13.54
N ILE A 151 9.82 2.50 -14.79
CA ILE A 151 9.46 3.85 -15.19
C ILE A 151 8.05 3.86 -15.74
N HIS A 152 7.16 4.49 -15.00
CA HIS A 152 5.78 4.66 -15.43
C HIS A 152 5.61 6.04 -16.06
N LYS A 153 5.38 6.08 -17.38
CA LYS A 153 5.16 7.30 -18.15
C LYS A 153 3.83 7.23 -18.90
N GLY A 154 2.92 8.12 -18.56
CA GLY A 154 1.67 8.27 -19.29
C GLY A 154 1.91 8.73 -20.73
N ILE A 155 1.26 8.07 -21.69
CA ILE A 155 1.22 8.50 -23.10
C ILE A 155 0.05 9.44 -23.31
N LYS A 156 -1.09 9.13 -22.71
CA LYS A 156 -2.29 9.95 -22.70
C LYS A 156 -2.70 10.21 -21.27
N THR A 157 -2.83 11.48 -20.92
CA THR A 157 -3.36 11.92 -19.63
C THR A 157 -4.70 12.57 -19.87
N PHE A 158 -5.72 12.11 -19.15
CA PHE A 158 -7.03 12.74 -19.13
C PHE A 158 -7.35 13.10 -17.69
N VAL A 159 -7.58 14.38 -17.43
CA VAL A 159 -8.00 14.86 -16.11
C VAL A 159 -9.51 14.96 -16.12
N GLN A 160 -10.16 14.27 -15.21
CA GLN A 160 -11.62 14.30 -15.07
C GLN A 160 -12.08 15.67 -14.58
N PRO A 161 -13.26 16.16 -15.00
CA PRO A 161 -13.79 17.46 -14.57
C PRO A 161 -13.94 17.59 -13.05
N GLU A 162 -14.13 16.48 -12.34
CA GLU A 162 -14.29 16.40 -10.89
C GLU A 162 -12.95 16.41 -10.12
N SER A 163 -11.83 16.38 -10.85
CA SER A 163 -10.49 16.41 -10.24
C SER A 163 -10.07 17.83 -9.86
N ASP A 164 -9.44 17.99 -8.70
CA ASP A 164 -8.83 19.24 -8.25
C ASP A 164 -7.71 19.75 -9.21
N PHE A 165 -7.20 18.88 -10.08
CA PHE A 165 -6.21 19.21 -11.09
C PHE A 165 -6.82 19.60 -12.44
N PHE A 166 -8.16 19.65 -12.56
CA PHE A 166 -8.83 20.05 -13.78
C PHE A 166 -8.68 21.55 -14.03
N ASP A 167 -8.22 21.90 -15.23
CA ASP A 167 -8.08 23.30 -15.66
C ASP A 167 -9.28 23.67 -16.56
N PRO A 168 -10.32 24.34 -16.01
CA PRO A 168 -11.50 24.72 -16.77
C PRO A 168 -11.23 25.86 -17.78
N GLU A 169 -10.18 26.65 -17.55
CA GLU A 169 -9.82 27.77 -18.42
C GLU A 169 -9.05 27.31 -19.68
N ASN A 170 -8.38 26.15 -19.58
CA ASN A 170 -7.60 25.57 -20.67
C ASN A 170 -7.95 24.09 -20.86
N PRO A 171 -9.13 23.78 -21.44
CA PRO A 171 -9.60 22.39 -21.58
C PRO A 171 -8.62 21.43 -22.27
N ASP A 172 -7.82 21.94 -23.21
CA ASP A 172 -6.82 21.14 -23.94
C ASP A 172 -5.71 20.62 -23.01
N LYS A 173 -5.41 21.30 -21.92
CA LYS A 173 -4.43 20.82 -20.92
C LYS A 173 -4.90 19.57 -20.18
N ASN A 174 -6.19 19.35 -20.10
CA ASN A 174 -6.78 18.20 -19.43
C ASN A 174 -6.72 16.92 -20.27
N ASN A 175 -6.37 17.04 -21.54
CA ASN A 175 -6.28 15.91 -22.48
C ASN A 175 -4.94 15.98 -23.23
N ASN A 176 -3.88 15.55 -22.57
CA ASN A 176 -2.54 15.61 -23.12
C ASN A 176 -2.13 14.27 -23.75
N LEU A 177 -1.72 14.32 -25.00
CA LEU A 177 -1.14 13.19 -25.72
C LEU A 177 0.37 13.42 -25.91
N THR A 178 1.19 12.58 -25.31
CA THR A 178 2.64 12.60 -25.48
C THR A 178 3.04 11.55 -26.53
N PRO A 179 3.60 11.95 -27.69
CA PRO A 179 4.04 11.02 -28.71
C PRO A 179 5.10 10.03 -28.20
N PHE A 180 5.10 8.80 -28.72
CA PHE A 180 6.11 7.79 -28.39
C PHE A 180 7.55 8.27 -28.67
N ALA A 181 7.75 9.09 -29.70
CA ALA A 181 9.07 9.65 -30.00
C ALA A 181 9.65 10.48 -28.84
N VAL A 182 8.80 11.23 -28.13
CA VAL A 182 9.22 11.99 -26.95
C VAL A 182 9.61 11.03 -25.83
N ARG A 183 8.81 10.00 -25.56
CA ARG A 183 9.12 8.99 -24.54
C ARG A 183 10.39 8.21 -24.87
N THR A 184 10.60 7.88 -26.15
CA THR A 184 11.83 7.23 -26.59
C THR A 184 13.07 8.09 -26.33
N LYS A 185 12.96 9.40 -26.55
CA LYS A 185 14.05 10.32 -26.23
C LYS A 185 14.33 10.38 -24.75
N GLU A 186 13.31 10.52 -23.90
CA GLU A 186 13.44 10.49 -22.42
C GLU A 186 14.11 9.20 -21.95
N MET A 187 13.74 8.05 -22.50
CA MET A 187 14.37 6.76 -22.11
C MET A 187 15.84 6.71 -22.48
N LYS A 188 16.23 7.24 -23.64
CA LYS A 188 17.64 7.33 -24.04
C LYS A 188 18.43 8.24 -23.11
N GLU A 189 17.89 9.41 -22.76
CA GLU A 189 18.50 10.33 -21.80
C GLU A 189 18.70 9.69 -20.44
N LEU A 190 17.71 8.95 -19.94
CA LEU A 190 17.81 8.21 -18.68
C LEU A 190 18.91 7.13 -18.74
N HIS A 191 19.00 6.42 -19.87
CA HIS A 191 20.06 5.44 -20.08
C HIS A 191 21.46 6.09 -20.08
N GLU A 192 21.61 7.22 -20.75
CA GLU A 192 22.87 8.00 -20.77
C GLU A 192 23.24 8.53 -19.39
N LEU A 193 22.26 8.82 -18.52
CA LEU A 193 22.45 9.20 -17.12
C LEU A 193 22.80 8.02 -16.21
N GLY A 194 22.90 6.81 -16.73
CA GLY A 194 23.31 5.62 -16.01
C GLY A 194 22.20 4.69 -15.53
N ALA A 195 20.95 4.91 -15.94
CA ALA A 195 19.89 3.94 -15.75
C ALA A 195 20.12 2.74 -16.67
N GLY A 196 20.63 1.64 -16.13
CA GLY A 196 21.07 0.48 -16.91
C GLY A 196 19.89 -0.24 -17.57
N LYS A 197 19.19 -1.07 -16.81
CA LYS A 197 17.97 -1.76 -17.26
C LYS A 197 16.75 -0.89 -16.95
N LEU A 198 15.87 -0.70 -17.94
CA LEU A 198 14.60 0.04 -17.82
C LEU A 198 13.45 -0.89 -18.21
N TYR A 199 12.36 -0.80 -17.44
CA TYR A 199 11.10 -1.49 -17.73
C TYR A 199 9.95 -0.48 -17.78
#